data_bb55c1a4bb25c504955671c15dc90b27
#
_entry.id   bb55c1a4bb25c504955671c15dc90b27
#
_cell.length_a   1.000
_cell.length_b   1.000
_cell.length_c   1.000
_cell.angle_alpha   90.00
_cell.angle_beta   90.00
_cell.angle_gamma   90.00
#
_symmetry.space_group_name_H-M   'P 1'
#
loop_
_entity.id
_entity.type
_entity.pdbx_description
1 polymer ?
#
loop_
_entity_poly.entity_id
_entity_poly.type
_entity_poly.pdbx_seq_one_letter_code
_entity_poly.pdbx_strand_id
1 'polypeptide(L)'
;MNKKTRNIITSFALLLLLFGAWGVWTVYSLFFTQAFDINQSVKIYVDRDDDFDSVCWKIEDAAHPKTMKGFRLLAEKNGYASRIKTGCFEIKPTDNVRYLERRLRLGYQTPVKLTVGSVRTLDRLARNVSEQLMLDSMEIAS
;
A
#
# COMPACT_ATOMS: atom_id res chain seq x y z
N MET A 1 51.34 15.43 -8.87
CA MET A 1 50.29 14.55 -9.45
C MET A 1 50.21 14.80 -10.93
N ASN A 2 50.38 13.76 -11.73
CA ASN A 2 50.37 13.90 -13.19
C ASN A 2 49.00 14.24 -13.72
N LYS A 3 48.93 15.03 -14.81
CA LYS A 3 47.67 15.40 -15.46
C LYS A 3 46.82 14.20 -15.80
N LYS A 4 47.43 13.08 -16.21
CA LYS A 4 46.75 11.81 -16.52
C LYS A 4 46.06 11.20 -15.27
N THR A 5 46.75 11.19 -14.15
CA THR A 5 46.19 10.65 -12.88
C THR A 5 45.02 11.50 -12.39
N ARG A 6 45.12 12.81 -12.50
CA ARG A 6 44.04 13.75 -12.15
C ARG A 6 42.81 13.52 -13.01
N ASN A 7 42.99 13.34 -14.32
CA ASN A 7 41.86 13.11 -15.22
C ASN A 7 41.18 11.74 -14.95
N ILE A 8 41.94 10.72 -14.58
CA ILE A 8 41.37 9.39 -14.21
C ILE A 8 40.55 9.53 -12.93
N ILE A 9 41.07 10.23 -11.93
CA ILE A 9 40.37 10.44 -10.65
C ILE A 9 39.08 11.26 -10.86
N THR A 10 39.13 12.30 -11.68
CA THR A 10 37.93 13.12 -11.98
C THR A 10 36.89 12.35 -12.78
N SER A 11 37.32 11.53 -13.75
CA SER A 11 36.41 10.66 -14.49
C SER A 11 35.76 9.62 -13.61
N PHE A 12 36.50 9.01 -12.70
CA PHE A 12 35.99 8.03 -11.76
C PHE A 12 35.01 8.65 -10.75
N ALA A 13 35.33 9.85 -10.24
CA ALA A 13 34.44 10.60 -9.36
C ALA A 13 33.14 10.98 -10.07
N LEU A 14 33.21 11.41 -11.33
CA LEU A 14 32.03 11.74 -12.13
C LEU A 14 31.15 10.50 -12.36
N LEU A 15 31.76 9.37 -12.66
CA LEU A 15 31.04 8.10 -12.86
C LEU A 15 30.34 7.64 -11.59
N LEU A 16 30.99 7.77 -10.43
CA LEU A 16 30.40 7.49 -9.12
C LEU A 16 29.20 8.41 -8.82
N LEU A 17 29.31 9.71 -9.15
CA LEU A 17 28.22 10.66 -8.98
C LEU A 17 27.02 10.33 -9.86
N LEU A 18 27.24 9.97 -11.12
CA LEU A 18 26.18 9.56 -12.03
C LEU A 18 25.49 8.29 -11.57
N PHE A 19 26.27 7.31 -11.12
CA PHE A 19 25.75 6.04 -10.61
C PHE A 19 24.96 6.24 -9.32
N GLY A 20 25.45 7.10 -8.42
CA GLY A 20 24.75 7.48 -7.20
C GLY A 20 23.44 8.20 -7.47
N ALA A 21 23.45 9.18 -8.39
CA ALA A 21 22.25 9.89 -8.79
C ALA A 21 21.20 8.97 -9.42
N TRP A 22 21.62 8.02 -10.25
CA TRP A 22 20.74 7.03 -10.83
C TRP A 22 20.13 6.10 -9.77
N GLY A 23 20.92 5.67 -8.80
CA GLY A 23 20.45 4.86 -7.67
C GLY A 23 19.42 5.61 -6.81
N VAL A 24 19.69 6.87 -6.47
CA VAL A 24 18.76 7.73 -5.73
C VAL A 24 17.46 7.93 -6.51
N TRP A 25 17.56 8.18 -7.81
CA TRP A 25 16.39 8.31 -8.68
C TRP A 25 15.52 7.04 -8.67
N THR A 26 16.14 5.88 -8.78
CA THR A 26 15.44 4.58 -8.76
C THR A 26 14.72 4.37 -7.45
N VAL A 27 15.38 4.60 -6.32
CA VAL A 27 14.78 4.47 -4.98
C VAL A 27 13.64 5.46 -4.82
N TYR A 28 13.83 6.70 -5.22
CA TYR A 28 12.79 7.73 -5.17
C TYR A 28 11.55 7.32 -5.98
N SER A 29 11.75 6.83 -7.19
CA SER A 29 10.64 6.41 -8.05
C SER A 29 9.87 5.22 -7.49
N LEU A 30 10.53 4.30 -6.77
CA LEU A 30 9.87 3.15 -6.16
C LEU A 30 8.97 3.53 -4.98
N PHE A 31 9.38 4.51 -4.18
CA PHE A 31 8.70 4.82 -2.92
C PHE A 31 7.86 6.09 -2.92
N PHE A 32 8.16 7.04 -3.78
CA PHE A 32 7.56 8.37 -3.74
C PHE A 32 6.73 8.74 -4.97
N THR A 33 6.84 8.00 -6.07
CA THR A 33 6.00 8.23 -7.25
C THR A 33 4.72 7.41 -7.18
N GLN A 34 3.72 7.84 -7.95
CA GLN A 34 2.48 7.12 -8.12
C GLN A 34 2.75 5.68 -8.57
N ALA A 35 2.33 4.73 -7.73
CA ALA A 35 2.65 3.32 -7.92
C ALA A 35 1.53 2.51 -8.55
N PHE A 36 0.30 3.03 -8.57
CA PHE A 36 -0.89 2.29 -8.95
C PHE A 36 -1.49 2.79 -10.26
N ASP A 37 -1.85 1.85 -11.13
CA ASP A 37 -2.50 2.13 -12.43
C ASP A 37 -4.02 1.96 -12.29
N ILE A 38 -4.64 2.87 -11.55
CA ILE A 38 -6.09 2.91 -11.33
C ILE A 38 -6.62 4.32 -11.57
N ASN A 39 -7.85 4.41 -12.06
CA ASN A 39 -8.51 5.68 -12.36
C ASN A 39 -9.36 6.20 -11.20
N GLN A 40 -9.70 5.34 -10.26
CA GLN A 40 -10.52 5.67 -9.09
C GLN A 40 -10.02 4.90 -7.87
N SER A 41 -10.41 5.36 -6.70
CA SER A 41 -10.04 4.69 -5.45
C SER A 41 -10.64 3.29 -5.38
N VAL A 42 -9.86 2.33 -4.92
CA VAL A 42 -10.29 0.95 -4.69
C VAL A 42 -10.11 0.60 -3.22
N LYS A 43 -10.90 -0.36 -2.75
CA LYS A 43 -10.81 -0.84 -1.37
C LYS A 43 -10.34 -2.28 -1.35
N ILE A 44 -9.47 -2.58 -0.39
CA ILE A 44 -9.04 -3.95 -0.09
C ILE A 44 -9.45 -4.33 1.32
N TYR A 45 -9.77 -5.59 1.53
CA TYR A 45 -10.19 -6.13 2.82
C TYR A 45 -9.15 -7.14 3.28
N VAL A 46 -8.58 -6.91 4.45
CA VAL A 46 -7.58 -7.80 5.06
C VAL A 46 -8.26 -8.58 6.18
N ASP A 47 -8.29 -9.89 6.04
CA ASP A 47 -8.88 -10.81 7.00
C ASP A 47 -7.85 -11.31 8.02
N ARG A 48 -8.33 -11.91 9.10
CA ARG A 48 -7.44 -12.49 10.13
C ARG A 48 -6.55 -13.60 9.60
N ASP A 49 -7.06 -14.35 8.63
CA ASP A 49 -6.38 -15.51 8.04
C ASP A 49 -5.44 -15.12 6.89
N ASP A 50 -5.41 -13.84 6.52
CA ASP A 50 -4.53 -13.36 5.47
C ASP A 50 -3.09 -13.30 5.95
N ASP A 51 -2.20 -13.89 5.17
CA ASP A 51 -0.76 -13.74 5.32
C ASP A 51 -0.26 -12.58 4.44
N PHE A 52 1.04 -12.33 4.49
CA PHE A 52 1.66 -11.27 3.72
C PHE A 52 1.48 -11.45 2.20
N ASP A 53 1.59 -12.68 1.72
CA ASP A 53 1.42 -12.97 0.29
C ASP A 53 -0.02 -12.77 -0.16
N SER A 54 -1.00 -13.12 0.66
CA SER A 54 -2.42 -12.85 0.40
C SER A 54 -2.72 -11.36 0.31
N VAL A 55 -2.15 -10.56 1.20
CA VAL A 55 -2.28 -9.09 1.16
C VAL A 55 -1.66 -8.52 -0.12
N CYS A 56 -0.47 -8.97 -0.50
CA CYS A 56 0.18 -8.57 -1.74
C CYS A 56 -0.66 -8.91 -2.96
N TRP A 57 -1.23 -10.11 -2.99
CA TRP A 57 -2.11 -10.54 -4.08
C TRP A 57 -3.36 -9.66 -4.17
N LYS A 58 -3.99 -9.34 -3.05
CA LYS A 58 -5.15 -8.43 -3.02
C LYS A 58 -4.82 -7.05 -3.55
N ILE A 59 -3.66 -6.51 -3.23
CA ILE A 59 -3.18 -5.24 -3.75
C ILE A 59 -2.94 -5.32 -5.26
N GLU A 60 -2.30 -6.37 -5.74
CA GLU A 60 -2.06 -6.57 -7.17
C GLU A 60 -3.36 -6.68 -7.96
N ASP A 61 -4.32 -7.44 -7.46
CA ASP A 61 -5.61 -7.65 -8.11
C ASP A 61 -6.48 -6.38 -8.15
N ALA A 62 -6.51 -5.62 -7.05
CA ALA A 62 -7.37 -4.45 -6.93
C ALA A 62 -6.76 -3.16 -7.47
N ALA A 63 -5.48 -2.93 -7.26
CA ALA A 63 -4.83 -1.65 -7.51
C ALA A 63 -3.86 -1.66 -8.69
N HIS A 64 -3.57 -2.80 -9.27
CA HIS A 64 -2.67 -2.97 -10.42
C HIS A 64 -1.36 -2.17 -10.29
N PRO A 65 -0.54 -2.42 -9.26
CA PRO A 65 0.69 -1.68 -9.06
C PRO A 65 1.67 -1.92 -10.19
N LYS A 66 2.45 -0.91 -10.53
CA LYS A 66 3.51 -1.03 -11.55
C LYS A 66 4.57 -2.05 -11.14
N THR A 67 4.87 -2.11 -9.83
CA THR A 67 5.78 -3.09 -9.25
C THR A 67 5.47 -3.27 -7.77
N MET A 68 5.59 -4.50 -7.28
CA MET A 68 5.46 -4.81 -5.86
C MET A 68 6.79 -4.82 -5.10
N LYS A 69 7.92 -4.69 -5.80
CA LYS A 69 9.25 -4.75 -5.18
C LYS A 69 9.42 -3.73 -4.06
N GLY A 70 9.03 -2.48 -4.31
CA GLY A 70 9.10 -1.41 -3.31
C GLY A 70 8.24 -1.68 -2.08
N PHE A 71 7.01 -2.14 -2.28
CA PHE A 71 6.10 -2.50 -1.20
C PHE A 71 6.63 -3.67 -0.36
N ARG A 72 7.06 -4.75 -1.01
CA ARG A 72 7.62 -5.92 -0.32
C ARG A 72 8.85 -5.57 0.50
N LEU A 73 9.77 -4.81 -0.08
CA LEU A 73 10.99 -4.36 0.58
C LEU A 73 10.68 -3.49 1.81
N LEU A 74 9.78 -2.53 1.67
CA LEU A 74 9.41 -1.61 2.74
C LEU A 74 8.65 -2.34 3.86
N ALA A 75 7.73 -3.22 3.51
CA ALA A 75 6.97 -4.03 4.46
C ALA A 75 7.89 -4.97 5.25
N GLU A 76 8.85 -5.60 4.61
CA GLU A 76 9.84 -6.45 5.25
C GLU A 76 10.73 -5.64 6.21
N LYS A 77 11.22 -4.49 5.77
CA LYS A 77 12.03 -3.59 6.60
C LYS A 77 11.30 -3.13 7.87
N ASN A 78 10.01 -2.84 7.76
CA ASN A 78 9.19 -2.36 8.87
C ASN A 78 8.53 -3.47 9.68
N GLY A 79 8.72 -4.73 9.30
CA GLY A 79 8.13 -5.89 9.99
C GLY A 79 6.62 -6.02 9.82
N TYR A 80 6.06 -5.52 8.73
CA TYR A 80 4.63 -5.59 8.46
C TYR A 80 4.11 -7.04 8.38
N ALA A 81 4.89 -7.95 7.80
CA ALA A 81 4.50 -9.34 7.63
C ALA A 81 4.16 -10.05 8.97
N SER A 82 4.76 -9.63 10.07
CA SER A 82 4.48 -10.12 11.42
C SER A 82 3.40 -9.34 12.17
N ARG A 83 2.93 -8.23 11.59
CA ARG A 83 1.99 -7.29 12.22
C ARG A 83 0.83 -6.90 11.32
N ILE A 84 0.34 -7.86 10.53
CA ILE A 84 -0.79 -7.63 9.63
C ILE A 84 -2.04 -7.33 10.46
N LYS A 85 -2.66 -6.18 10.18
CA LYS A 85 -3.90 -5.74 10.83
C LYS A 85 -5.09 -5.97 9.91
N THR A 86 -6.14 -6.50 10.46
CA THR A 86 -7.41 -6.72 9.75
C THR A 86 -8.15 -5.39 9.55
N GLY A 87 -8.88 -5.28 8.45
CA GLY A 87 -9.73 -4.14 8.19
C GLY A 87 -9.92 -3.83 6.71
N CYS A 88 -10.64 -2.76 6.44
CA CYS A 88 -10.86 -2.22 5.10
C CYS A 88 -9.92 -1.04 4.86
N PHE A 89 -9.14 -1.11 3.80
CA PHE A 89 -8.17 -0.08 3.44
C PHE A 89 -8.45 0.44 2.03
N GLU A 90 -8.38 1.74 1.86
CA GLU A 90 -8.57 2.40 0.57
C GLU A 90 -7.22 2.67 -0.09
N ILE A 91 -7.14 2.39 -1.38
CA ILE A 91 -5.99 2.71 -2.23
C ILE A 91 -6.45 3.77 -3.24
N LYS A 92 -5.82 4.94 -3.18
CA LYS A 92 -6.12 6.05 -4.09
C LYS A 92 -5.20 6.03 -5.32
N PRO A 93 -5.66 6.54 -6.48
CA PRO A 93 -4.80 6.62 -7.67
C PRO A 93 -3.52 7.41 -7.48
N THR A 94 -3.55 8.38 -6.55
CA THR A 94 -2.41 9.24 -6.22
C THR A 94 -1.49 8.68 -5.15
N ASP A 95 -1.86 7.56 -4.53
CA ASP A 95 -1.06 6.95 -3.47
C ASP A 95 0.25 6.38 -4.03
N ASN A 96 1.30 6.46 -3.24
CA ASN A 96 2.54 5.74 -3.47
C ASN A 96 2.67 4.54 -2.53
N VAL A 97 3.67 3.71 -2.79
CA VAL A 97 3.95 2.50 -2.00
C VAL A 97 4.15 2.81 -0.52
N ARG A 98 4.83 3.91 -0.21
CA ARG A 98 5.12 4.32 1.16
C ARG A 98 3.85 4.65 1.95
N TYR A 99 2.90 5.39 1.36
CA TYR A 99 1.64 5.71 2.01
C TYR A 99 0.78 4.48 2.23
N LEU A 100 0.71 3.59 1.24
CA LEU A 100 -0.05 2.35 1.36
C LEU A 100 0.51 1.46 2.47
N GLU A 101 1.81 1.21 2.48
CA GLU A 101 2.45 0.39 3.51
C GLU A 101 2.21 0.96 4.90
N ARG A 102 2.40 2.27 5.06
CA ARG A 102 2.17 2.95 6.34
C ARG A 102 0.72 2.83 6.80
N ARG A 103 -0.23 2.99 5.90
CA ARG A 103 -1.66 2.86 6.20
C ARG A 103 -2.01 1.45 6.68
N LEU A 104 -1.52 0.43 5.99
CA LEU A 104 -1.72 -0.96 6.36
C LEU A 104 -1.03 -1.31 7.69
N ARG A 105 0.21 -0.90 7.86
CA ARG A 105 1.00 -1.20 9.05
C ARG A 105 0.44 -0.54 10.31
N LEU A 106 0.00 0.69 10.23
CA LEU A 106 -0.57 1.44 11.34
C LEU A 106 -2.06 1.16 11.55
N GLY A 107 -2.72 0.48 10.61
CA GLY A 107 -4.12 0.14 10.70
C GLY A 107 -5.06 1.32 10.49
N TYR A 108 -4.70 2.28 9.66
CA TYR A 108 -5.56 3.41 9.30
C TYR A 108 -6.64 2.96 8.33
N GLN A 109 -7.70 2.39 8.88
CA GLN A 109 -8.82 1.88 8.11
C GLN A 109 -9.67 3.01 7.54
N THR A 110 -10.23 2.76 6.36
CA THR A 110 -11.26 3.63 5.80
C THR A 110 -12.58 3.41 6.55
N PRO A 111 -13.22 4.47 7.10
CA PRO A 111 -14.49 4.32 7.78
C PRO A 111 -15.56 3.76 6.85
N VAL A 112 -16.26 2.73 7.31
CA VAL A 112 -17.44 2.19 6.63
C VAL A 112 -18.65 2.98 7.12
N LYS A 113 -19.39 3.62 6.18
CA LYS A 113 -20.58 4.36 6.52
C LYS A 113 -21.74 3.41 6.76
N LEU A 114 -22.10 3.22 8.03
CA LEU A 114 -23.33 2.52 8.42
C LEU A 114 -24.51 3.48 8.32
N THR A 115 -25.43 3.18 7.41
CA THR A 115 -26.69 3.93 7.31
C THR A 115 -27.73 3.28 8.21
N VAL A 116 -27.97 3.89 9.34
CA VAL A 116 -29.02 3.45 10.26
C VAL A 116 -30.27 4.27 9.96
N GLY A 117 -31.27 3.61 9.37
CA GLY A 117 -32.56 4.23 9.13
C GLY A 117 -33.31 4.52 10.44
N SER A 118 -34.31 5.39 10.34
CA SER A 118 -35.17 5.67 11.48
C SER A 118 -35.94 4.41 11.90
N VAL A 119 -35.56 3.83 13.01
CA VAL A 119 -36.19 2.61 13.55
C VAL A 119 -36.82 2.91 14.90
N ARG A 120 -38.04 2.42 15.04
CA ARG A 120 -38.80 2.61 16.28
C ARG A 120 -38.46 1.59 17.38
N THR A 121 -37.80 0.51 17.04
CA THR A 121 -37.50 -0.60 17.98
C THR A 121 -36.03 -1.00 17.87
N LEU A 122 -35.44 -1.39 18.99
CA LEU A 122 -34.08 -1.92 19.07
C LEU A 122 -33.87 -3.16 18.20
N ASP A 123 -34.89 -4.01 18.09
CA ASP A 123 -34.83 -5.22 17.27
C ASP A 123 -34.64 -4.91 15.78
N ARG A 124 -35.32 -3.90 15.29
CA ARG A 124 -35.13 -3.41 13.91
C ARG A 124 -33.77 -2.81 13.69
N LEU A 125 -33.29 -2.05 14.67
CA LEU A 125 -31.94 -1.46 14.62
C LEU A 125 -30.87 -2.57 14.54
N ALA A 126 -30.94 -3.55 15.43
CA ALA A 126 -30.02 -4.67 15.47
C ALA A 126 -30.04 -5.46 14.15
N ARG A 127 -31.22 -5.68 13.58
CA ARG A 127 -31.37 -6.37 12.29
C ARG A 127 -30.74 -5.58 11.13
N ASN A 128 -31.01 -4.28 11.04
CA ASN A 128 -30.44 -3.44 10.00
C ASN A 128 -28.92 -3.38 10.07
N VAL A 129 -28.35 -3.26 11.25
CA VAL A 129 -26.90 -3.26 11.45
C VAL A 129 -26.31 -4.62 11.05
N SER A 130 -26.93 -5.72 11.46
CA SER A 130 -26.50 -7.07 11.11
C SER A 130 -26.52 -7.30 9.60
N GLU A 131 -27.56 -6.87 8.91
CA GLU A 131 -27.66 -7.01 7.45
C GLU A 131 -26.57 -6.23 6.72
N GLN A 132 -26.28 -4.99 7.13
CA GLN A 132 -25.23 -4.19 6.53
C GLN A 132 -23.83 -4.80 6.78
N LEU A 133 -23.58 -5.33 7.97
CA LEU A 133 -22.32 -6.00 8.29
C LEU A 133 -22.18 -7.33 7.53
N MET A 134 -23.26 -8.07 7.33
CA MET A 134 -23.27 -9.30 6.53
C MET A 134 -22.98 -9.03 5.06
N LEU A 135 -23.52 -7.95 4.51
CA LEU A 135 -23.21 -7.53 3.13
C LEU A 135 -21.72 -7.20 2.97
N ASP A 136 -21.15 -6.45 3.90
CA ASP A 136 -19.71 -6.19 3.92
C ASP A 136 -18.88 -7.48 4.00
N SER A 137 -19.30 -8.42 4.83
CA SER A 137 -18.62 -9.72 4.96
C SER A 137 -18.71 -10.54 3.68
N MET A 138 -19.83 -10.48 2.96
CA MET A 138 -19.99 -11.16 1.67
C MET A 138 -19.11 -10.54 0.58
N GLU A 139 -18.95 -9.25 0.56
CA GLU A 139 -18.01 -8.55 -0.34
C GLU A 139 -16.57 -8.95 -0.07
N ILE A 140 -16.20 -9.16 1.17
CA ILE A 140 -14.86 -9.65 1.56
C ILE A 140 -14.64 -11.09 1.08
N ALA A 141 -15.67 -11.94 1.16
CA ALA A 141 -15.61 -13.35 0.77
C ALA A 141 -15.63 -13.56 -0.76
N SER A 142 -16.10 -12.60 -1.51
CA SER A 142 -16.14 -12.63 -2.97
C SER A 142 -14.89 -11.95 -3.54
#